data_e0b1cb310f3227bc8f93e79d68cbcb50
#
_entry.id   e0b1cb310f3227bc8f93e79d68cbcb50
#
_cell.length_a   1.000
_cell.length_b   1.000
_cell.length_c   1.000
_cell.angle_alpha   90.00
_cell.angle_beta   90.00
_cell.angle_gamma   90.00
#
_symmetry.space_group_name_H-M   'P 1'
#
loop_
_entity.id
_entity.type
_entity.pdbx_description
1 polymer ?
#
loop_
_entity_poly.entity_id
_entity_poly.type
_entity_poly.pdbx_seq_one_letter_code
_entity_poly.pdbx_strand_id
1 'polypeptide(L)'
;MFCRAAAIIAFVLLFRAALDAELPGVWLDVPYVSQEKNGCGAASVAMIMRYWQRQKGQPEIADVLDMQRLLYSPRSGGIYASDLERHLRQQGYRTFAVQGEWQDLKHHLEKGRPLIVALKAGRGDLHYVVVAGLDWQQNIVLKHDPAGRKLLKQHRVDFEREWKAAGNWTLLAVPE
;
A
#
# COMPACT_ATOMS: atom_id res chain seq x y z
N MET A 1 -21.33 -23.47 47.68
CA MET A 1 -21.83 -23.20 46.32
C MET A 1 -21.25 -21.93 45.68
N PHE A 2 -20.61 -21.03 46.41
CA PHE A 2 -20.11 -19.74 45.92
C PHE A 2 -18.75 -19.79 45.19
N CYS A 3 -17.96 -20.82 45.36
CA CYS A 3 -16.60 -20.87 44.78
C CYS A 3 -16.56 -21.22 43.26
N ARG A 4 -17.59 -21.93 42.74
CA ARG A 4 -17.64 -22.31 41.29
C ARG A 4 -18.07 -21.15 40.38
N ALA A 5 -18.88 -20.23 40.86
CA ALA A 5 -19.34 -19.09 40.07
C ALA A 5 -18.20 -18.05 39.83
N ALA A 6 -17.36 -17.81 40.86
CA ALA A 6 -16.25 -16.89 40.75
C ALA A 6 -15.18 -17.34 39.72
N ALA A 7 -14.90 -18.65 39.66
CA ALA A 7 -13.93 -19.21 38.67
C ALA A 7 -14.43 -19.09 37.24
N ILE A 8 -15.71 -19.26 36.98
CA ILE A 8 -16.29 -19.12 35.62
C ILE A 8 -16.26 -17.66 35.16
N ILE A 9 -16.56 -16.72 36.04
CA ILE A 9 -16.55 -15.28 35.73
C ILE A 9 -15.12 -14.83 35.43
N ALA A 10 -14.12 -15.26 36.21
CA ALA A 10 -12.72 -14.95 35.98
C ALA A 10 -12.23 -15.52 34.64
N PHE A 11 -12.64 -16.73 34.26
CA PHE A 11 -12.26 -17.34 32.98
C PHE A 11 -12.89 -16.63 31.78
N VAL A 12 -14.16 -16.20 31.87
CA VAL A 12 -14.83 -15.42 30.82
C VAL A 12 -14.22 -14.04 30.64
N LEU A 13 -13.79 -13.38 31.72
CA LEU A 13 -13.14 -12.08 31.65
C LEU A 13 -11.72 -12.19 31.05
N LEU A 14 -10.96 -13.22 31.38
CA LEU A 14 -9.64 -13.48 30.77
C LEU A 14 -9.76 -13.83 29.29
N PHE A 15 -10.80 -14.53 28.87
CA PHE A 15 -11.02 -14.88 27.47
C PHE A 15 -11.45 -13.65 26.62
N ARG A 16 -12.19 -12.69 27.21
CA ARG A 16 -12.52 -11.43 26.53
C ARG A 16 -11.31 -10.51 26.38
N ALA A 17 -10.44 -10.44 27.36
CA ALA A 17 -9.20 -9.66 27.28
C ALA A 17 -8.22 -10.17 26.19
N ALA A 18 -8.26 -11.46 25.86
CA ALA A 18 -7.47 -12.03 24.79
C ALA A 18 -8.03 -11.75 23.37
N LEU A 19 -9.32 -11.42 23.27
CA LEU A 19 -9.99 -11.09 22.00
C LEU A 19 -9.80 -9.63 21.59
N ASP A 20 -9.41 -8.74 22.50
CA ASP A 20 -9.15 -7.33 22.24
C ASP A 20 -7.65 -7.02 21.99
N ALA A 21 -6.80 -8.05 21.84
CA ALA A 21 -5.41 -7.84 21.46
C ALA A 21 -5.34 -7.31 20.03
N GLU A 22 -5.18 -6.00 19.89
CA GLU A 22 -4.96 -5.34 18.60
C GLU A 22 -3.75 -5.98 17.91
N LEU A 23 -3.93 -6.45 16.67
CA LEU A 23 -2.83 -7.04 15.91
C LEU A 23 -1.67 -6.04 15.82
N PRO A 24 -0.42 -6.48 15.95
CA PRO A 24 0.75 -5.60 15.97
C PRO A 24 0.96 -4.87 14.63
N GLY A 25 0.25 -5.24 13.61
CA GLY A 25 0.36 -4.70 12.28
C GLY A 25 -0.62 -5.31 11.29
N VAL A 26 -0.58 -4.83 10.08
CA VAL A 26 -1.31 -5.35 8.93
C VAL A 26 -0.35 -5.56 7.77
N TRP A 27 -0.53 -6.65 7.05
CA TRP A 27 0.20 -6.91 5.82
C TRP A 27 -0.72 -7.53 4.76
N LEU A 28 -0.62 -7.03 3.54
CA LEU A 28 -1.38 -7.47 2.38
C LEU A 28 -0.43 -8.20 1.41
N ASP A 29 -0.83 -9.38 0.94
CA ASP A 29 -0.03 -10.12 -0.05
C ASP A 29 -0.20 -9.52 -1.46
N VAL A 30 0.38 -8.35 -1.64
CA VAL A 30 0.41 -7.66 -2.93
C VAL A 30 1.45 -8.34 -3.82
N PRO A 31 1.11 -8.73 -5.07
CA PRO A 31 2.07 -9.27 -6.02
C PRO A 31 3.17 -8.25 -6.32
N TYR A 32 4.44 -8.65 -6.16
CA TYR A 32 5.55 -7.76 -6.49
C TYR A 32 5.83 -7.73 -7.98
N VAL A 33 6.08 -6.52 -8.48
CA VAL A 33 6.50 -6.26 -9.86
C VAL A 33 7.71 -5.35 -9.83
N SER A 34 8.83 -5.80 -10.42
CA SER A 34 10.00 -4.95 -10.64
C SER A 34 9.75 -3.97 -11.78
N GLN A 35 10.35 -2.79 -11.68
CA GLN A 35 10.30 -1.82 -12.78
C GLN A 35 11.36 -2.08 -13.83
N GLU A 36 11.06 -1.66 -15.06
CA GLU A 36 12.06 -1.30 -16.05
C GLU A 36 12.54 0.15 -15.80
N LYS A 37 13.53 0.61 -16.54
CA LYS A 37 14.08 1.97 -16.40
C LYS A 37 12.96 3.01 -16.37
N ASN A 38 12.90 3.83 -15.31
CA ASN A 38 11.90 4.89 -15.12
C ASN A 38 10.44 4.41 -15.06
N GLY A 39 10.21 3.13 -14.75
CA GLY A 39 8.90 2.46 -14.78
C GLY A 39 8.21 2.31 -13.43
N CYS A 40 8.64 3.02 -12.37
CA CYS A 40 8.08 2.85 -11.03
C CYS A 40 6.55 3.03 -10.97
N GLY A 41 6.02 3.98 -11.74
CA GLY A 41 4.57 4.21 -11.84
C GLY A 41 3.83 3.03 -12.46
N ALA A 42 4.30 2.52 -13.62
CA ALA A 42 3.68 1.38 -14.29
C ALA A 42 3.74 0.11 -13.42
N ALA A 43 4.90 -0.16 -12.80
CA ALA A 43 5.06 -1.29 -11.90
C ALA A 43 4.14 -1.19 -10.66
N SER A 44 4.02 0.00 -10.07
CA SER A 44 3.13 0.23 -8.92
C SER A 44 1.65 0.03 -9.29
N VAL A 45 1.22 0.54 -10.46
CA VAL A 45 -0.15 0.30 -10.97
C VAL A 45 -0.38 -1.19 -11.21
N ALA A 46 0.57 -1.88 -11.84
CA ALA A 46 0.45 -3.32 -12.10
C ALA A 46 0.31 -4.11 -10.79
N MET A 47 1.06 -3.77 -9.74
CA MET A 47 0.94 -4.42 -8.43
C MET A 47 -0.47 -4.25 -7.86
N ILE A 48 -1.06 -3.04 -7.93
CA ILE A 48 -2.43 -2.79 -7.46
C ILE A 48 -3.45 -3.57 -8.29
N MET A 49 -3.34 -3.54 -9.62
CA MET A 49 -4.27 -4.26 -10.50
C MET A 49 -4.20 -5.77 -10.26
N ARG A 50 -3.01 -6.36 -10.22
CA ARG A 50 -2.81 -7.79 -9.93
C ARG A 50 -3.32 -8.18 -8.55
N TYR A 51 -3.13 -7.33 -7.53
CA TYR A 51 -3.68 -7.56 -6.21
C TYR A 51 -5.21 -7.73 -6.26
N TRP A 52 -5.91 -6.78 -6.88
CA TRP A 52 -7.37 -6.84 -6.99
C TRP A 52 -7.87 -7.96 -7.90
N GLN A 53 -7.16 -8.25 -8.99
CA GLN A 53 -7.47 -9.39 -9.85
C GLN A 53 -7.39 -10.70 -9.07
N ARG A 54 -6.32 -10.88 -8.27
CA ARG A 54 -6.16 -12.05 -7.40
C ARG A 54 -7.28 -12.15 -6.35
N GLN A 55 -7.65 -11.03 -5.72
CA GLN A 55 -8.77 -11.02 -4.76
C GLN A 55 -10.11 -11.42 -5.38
N LYS A 56 -10.30 -11.16 -6.66
CA LYS A 56 -11.50 -11.56 -7.44
C LYS A 56 -11.37 -12.95 -8.09
N GLY A 57 -10.27 -13.67 -7.87
CA GLY A 57 -10.00 -14.96 -8.54
C GLY A 57 -9.82 -14.82 -10.06
N GLN A 58 -9.42 -13.65 -10.54
CA GLN A 58 -9.20 -13.36 -11.96
C GLN A 58 -7.73 -13.53 -12.34
N PRO A 59 -7.41 -13.81 -13.63
CA PRO A 59 -6.02 -13.84 -14.10
C PRO A 59 -5.31 -12.50 -13.90
N GLU A 60 -4.03 -12.56 -13.55
CA GLU A 60 -3.16 -11.38 -13.40
C GLU A 60 -2.63 -10.94 -14.78
N ILE A 61 -3.42 -10.15 -15.52
CA ILE A 61 -3.16 -9.78 -16.93
C ILE A 61 -2.49 -8.41 -17.12
N ALA A 62 -2.18 -7.69 -16.04
CA ALA A 62 -1.57 -6.36 -16.14
C ALA A 62 -0.16 -6.46 -16.77
N ASP A 63 -0.02 -6.00 -18.02
CA ASP A 63 1.25 -5.92 -18.73
C ASP A 63 1.97 -4.60 -18.38
N VAL A 64 3.09 -4.73 -17.69
CA VAL A 64 3.87 -3.58 -17.19
C VAL A 64 4.58 -2.85 -18.31
N LEU A 65 5.09 -3.59 -19.30
CA LEU A 65 5.84 -2.99 -20.43
C LEU A 65 4.92 -2.17 -21.31
N ASP A 66 3.73 -2.68 -21.61
CA ASP A 66 2.75 -1.94 -22.40
C ASP A 66 2.22 -0.73 -21.63
N MET A 67 1.95 -0.85 -20.34
CA MET A 67 1.62 0.31 -19.51
C MET A 67 2.73 1.36 -19.50
N GLN A 68 3.98 0.95 -19.36
CA GLN A 68 5.10 1.88 -19.37
C GLN A 68 5.21 2.60 -20.71
N ARG A 69 5.10 1.89 -21.83
CA ARG A 69 5.13 2.51 -23.18
C ARG A 69 4.00 3.51 -23.38
N LEU A 70 2.80 3.17 -22.87
CA LEU A 70 1.61 4.02 -23.01
C LEU A 70 1.68 5.29 -22.16
N LEU A 71 2.21 5.18 -20.93
CA LEU A 71 2.12 6.24 -19.91
C LEU A 71 3.41 7.06 -19.76
N TYR A 72 4.55 6.56 -20.26
CA TYR A 72 5.83 7.23 -20.11
C TYR A 72 5.86 8.58 -20.81
N SER A 73 6.29 9.61 -20.09
CA SER A 73 6.52 10.96 -20.62
C SER A 73 8.01 11.27 -20.64
N PRO A 74 8.62 11.48 -21.84
CA PRO A 74 10.00 11.93 -21.94
C PRO A 74 10.26 13.25 -21.24
N ARG A 75 9.23 14.12 -21.16
CA ARG A 75 9.33 15.45 -20.53
C ARG A 75 9.52 15.37 -19.02
N SER A 76 8.90 14.40 -18.35
CA SER A 76 9.05 14.18 -16.90
C SER A 76 10.12 13.15 -16.57
N GLY A 77 10.64 12.42 -17.55
CA GLY A 77 11.54 11.27 -17.32
C GLY A 77 10.87 10.11 -16.60
N GLY A 78 9.53 10.06 -16.57
CA GLY A 78 8.74 9.08 -15.83
C GLY A 78 7.27 9.13 -16.22
N ILE A 79 6.38 8.80 -15.29
CA ILE A 79 4.93 8.81 -15.49
C ILE A 79 4.30 9.84 -14.56
N TYR A 80 3.45 10.72 -15.09
CA TYR A 80 2.73 11.68 -14.25
C TYR A 80 1.67 10.98 -13.39
N ALA A 81 1.46 11.50 -12.18
CA ALA A 81 0.43 11.00 -11.25
C ALA A 81 -0.97 10.98 -11.89
N SER A 82 -1.33 12.04 -12.63
CA SER A 82 -2.59 12.14 -13.36
C SER A 82 -2.79 11.04 -14.42
N ASP A 83 -1.69 10.53 -15.00
CA ASP A 83 -1.75 9.46 -15.99
C ASP A 83 -1.96 8.10 -15.33
N LEU A 84 -1.37 7.87 -14.14
CA LEU A 84 -1.65 6.69 -13.33
C LEU A 84 -3.14 6.62 -12.95
N GLU A 85 -3.70 7.74 -12.47
CA GLU A 85 -5.11 7.82 -12.09
C GLU A 85 -6.02 7.58 -13.29
N ARG A 86 -5.75 8.26 -14.42
CA ARG A 86 -6.55 8.12 -15.64
C ARG A 86 -6.52 6.67 -16.15
N HIS A 87 -5.35 6.04 -16.17
CA HIS A 87 -5.21 4.66 -16.60
C HIS A 87 -6.02 3.72 -15.71
N LEU A 88 -5.89 3.83 -14.38
CA LEU A 88 -6.65 3.00 -13.45
C LEU A 88 -8.16 3.17 -13.63
N ARG A 89 -8.66 4.40 -13.84
CA ARG A 89 -10.10 4.63 -14.14
C ARG A 89 -10.53 3.96 -15.43
N GLN A 90 -9.71 4.02 -16.48
CA GLN A 90 -9.99 3.34 -17.74
C GLN A 90 -10.02 1.81 -17.61
N GLN A 91 -9.35 1.27 -16.59
CA GLN A 91 -9.33 -0.16 -16.27
C GLN A 91 -10.42 -0.58 -15.28
N GLY A 92 -11.43 0.28 -14.99
CA GLY A 92 -12.56 -0.05 -14.10
C GLY A 92 -12.22 0.08 -12.61
N TYR A 93 -11.34 1.01 -12.25
CA TYR A 93 -11.05 1.33 -10.85
C TYR A 93 -11.54 2.74 -10.51
N ARG A 94 -12.18 2.88 -9.36
CA ARG A 94 -12.37 4.20 -8.73
C ARG A 94 -11.05 4.61 -8.08
N THR A 95 -10.63 5.84 -8.35
CA THR A 95 -9.35 6.39 -7.87
C THR A 95 -9.58 7.60 -6.99
N PHE A 96 -8.77 7.70 -5.95
CA PHE A 96 -8.77 8.81 -5.00
C PHE A 96 -7.32 9.23 -4.78
N ALA A 97 -6.91 10.32 -5.41
CA ALA A 97 -5.61 10.95 -5.16
C ALA A 97 -5.79 12.02 -4.08
N VAL A 98 -5.05 11.89 -3.01
CA VAL A 98 -5.15 12.74 -1.82
C VAL A 98 -3.77 13.11 -1.29
N GLN A 99 -3.71 14.15 -0.48
CA GLN A 99 -2.63 14.39 0.45
C GLN A 99 -2.93 13.56 1.70
N GLY A 100 -2.27 12.39 1.81
CA GLY A 100 -2.59 11.41 2.84
C GLY A 100 -1.97 11.73 4.19
N GLU A 101 -2.54 11.13 5.22
CA GLU A 101 -2.03 11.12 6.60
C GLU A 101 -1.70 9.69 7.04
N TRP A 102 -0.92 9.54 8.10
CA TRP A 102 -0.57 8.24 8.65
C TRP A 102 -1.80 7.37 8.95
N GLN A 103 -2.85 7.98 9.48
CA GLN A 103 -4.10 7.29 9.81
C GLN A 103 -4.84 6.78 8.57
N ASP A 104 -4.71 7.48 7.42
CA ASP A 104 -5.28 7.01 6.16
C ASP A 104 -4.60 5.72 5.71
N LEU A 105 -3.25 5.64 5.80
CA LEU A 105 -2.53 4.41 5.48
C LEU A 105 -3.00 3.25 6.35
N LYS A 106 -3.06 3.45 7.67
CA LYS A 106 -3.55 2.43 8.61
C LYS A 106 -4.97 2.00 8.23
N HIS A 107 -5.89 2.94 8.13
CA HIS A 107 -7.31 2.68 7.85
C HIS A 107 -7.53 1.91 6.53
N HIS A 108 -6.82 2.27 5.47
CA HIS A 108 -6.98 1.59 4.19
C HIS A 108 -6.36 0.19 4.20
N LEU A 109 -5.18 0.03 4.78
CA LEU A 109 -4.54 -1.27 4.88
C LEU A 109 -5.34 -2.25 5.74
N GLU A 110 -5.91 -1.81 6.87
CA GLU A 110 -6.82 -2.62 7.70
C GLU A 110 -8.06 -3.10 6.92
N LYS A 111 -8.47 -2.35 5.90
CA LYS A 111 -9.57 -2.72 4.99
C LYS A 111 -9.11 -3.53 3.77
N GLY A 112 -7.88 -4.03 3.78
CA GLY A 112 -7.34 -4.80 2.65
C GLY A 112 -7.09 -3.96 1.40
N ARG A 113 -6.78 -2.67 1.54
CA ARG A 113 -6.62 -1.72 0.42
C ARG A 113 -5.18 -1.21 0.37
N PRO A 114 -4.30 -1.78 -0.46
CA PRO A 114 -2.96 -1.26 -0.65
C PRO A 114 -3.00 0.09 -1.36
N LEU A 115 -1.96 0.92 -1.12
CA LEU A 115 -1.90 2.29 -1.63
C LEU A 115 -0.61 2.50 -2.41
N ILE A 116 -0.69 3.30 -3.48
CA ILE A 116 0.50 3.87 -4.13
C ILE A 116 0.82 5.19 -3.44
N VAL A 117 2.08 5.39 -3.08
CA VAL A 117 2.55 6.67 -2.56
C VAL A 117 3.74 7.16 -3.37
N ALA A 118 3.93 8.47 -3.43
CA ALA A 118 5.15 9.07 -3.94
C ALA A 118 6.10 9.35 -2.78
N LEU A 119 7.37 8.99 -2.96
CA LEU A 119 8.45 9.30 -2.02
C LEU A 119 9.50 10.15 -2.72
N LYS A 120 10.22 10.97 -1.95
CA LYS A 120 11.36 11.75 -2.43
C LYS A 120 12.50 11.69 -1.43
N ALA A 121 13.54 10.94 -1.78
CA ALA A 121 14.73 10.81 -0.97
C ALA A 121 15.75 11.91 -1.35
N GLY A 122 16.01 12.84 -0.44
CA GLY A 122 16.98 13.92 -0.64
C GLY A 122 16.62 14.84 -1.83
N ARG A 123 17.60 15.01 -2.75
CA ARG A 123 17.42 15.80 -4.00
C ARG A 123 16.97 14.95 -5.18
N GLY A 124 16.67 13.66 -4.97
CA GLY A 124 16.24 12.75 -6.01
C GLY A 124 14.87 13.09 -6.61
N ASP A 125 14.53 12.39 -7.68
CA ASP A 125 13.23 12.47 -8.32
C ASP A 125 12.14 11.81 -7.46
N LEU A 126 10.88 12.08 -7.79
CA LEU A 126 9.75 11.39 -7.20
C LEU A 126 9.78 9.91 -7.60
N HIS A 127 9.55 9.04 -6.63
CA HIS A 127 9.55 7.61 -6.81
C HIS A 127 8.26 7.00 -6.26
N TYR A 128 7.53 6.25 -7.11
CA TYR A 128 6.30 5.57 -6.69
C TYR A 128 6.63 4.21 -6.09
N VAL A 129 6.00 3.93 -4.95
CA VAL A 129 6.05 2.64 -4.26
C VAL A 129 4.66 2.21 -3.83
N VAL A 130 4.47 0.92 -3.55
CA VAL A 130 3.21 0.41 -3.00
C VAL A 130 3.39 0.11 -1.52
N VAL A 131 2.60 0.79 -0.67
CA VAL A 131 2.51 0.46 0.75
C VAL A 131 1.60 -0.76 0.88
N ALA A 132 2.20 -1.87 1.32
CA ALA A 132 1.54 -3.16 1.46
C ALA A 132 1.29 -3.55 2.93
N GLY A 133 1.83 -2.81 3.89
CA GLY A 133 1.62 -3.11 5.29
C GLY A 133 2.25 -2.10 6.24
N LEU A 134 1.85 -2.20 7.50
CA LEU A 134 2.37 -1.44 8.63
C LEU A 134 2.57 -2.37 9.82
N ASP A 135 3.67 -2.20 10.52
CA ASP A 135 3.89 -2.71 11.86
C ASP A 135 3.94 -1.50 12.81
N TRP A 136 2.84 -1.26 13.52
CA TRP A 136 2.74 -0.09 14.40
C TRP A 136 3.41 -0.29 15.75
N GLN A 137 3.70 -1.52 16.17
CA GLN A 137 4.50 -1.77 17.37
C GLN A 137 5.98 -1.43 17.13
N GLN A 138 6.52 -1.80 15.97
CA GLN A 138 7.90 -1.51 15.58
C GLN A 138 8.06 -0.19 14.82
N ASN A 139 6.97 0.53 14.53
CA ASN A 139 6.96 1.73 13.68
C ASN A 139 7.63 1.49 12.31
N ILE A 140 7.24 0.40 11.65
CA ILE A 140 7.77 -0.01 10.35
C ILE A 140 6.67 0.10 9.28
N VAL A 141 7.04 0.65 8.12
CA VAL A 141 6.28 0.56 6.88
C VAL A 141 6.82 -0.60 6.05
N LEU A 142 5.94 -1.46 5.57
CA LEU A 142 6.23 -2.52 4.62
C LEU A 142 5.81 -2.03 3.23
N LYS A 143 6.78 -1.80 2.36
CA LYS A 143 6.53 -1.31 1.01
C LYS A 143 7.13 -2.23 -0.04
N HIS A 144 6.50 -2.27 -1.21
CA HIS A 144 7.10 -2.81 -2.43
C HIS A 144 7.74 -1.64 -3.17
N ASP A 145 9.04 -1.69 -3.28
CA ASP A 145 9.83 -0.73 -4.05
C ASP A 145 10.16 -1.34 -5.42
N PRO A 146 9.56 -0.83 -6.52
CA PRO A 146 9.78 -1.40 -7.84
C PRO A 146 11.24 -1.37 -8.31
N ALA A 147 12.02 -0.38 -7.87
CA ALA A 147 13.44 -0.26 -8.18
C ALA A 147 14.33 -1.12 -7.27
N GLY A 148 13.79 -1.59 -6.18
CA GLY A 148 14.50 -2.33 -5.16
C GLY A 148 14.02 -3.76 -5.02
N ARG A 149 13.09 -3.99 -4.08
CA ARG A 149 12.61 -5.32 -3.75
C ARG A 149 11.22 -5.34 -3.10
N LYS A 150 10.65 -6.55 -3.08
CA LYS A 150 9.44 -6.89 -2.32
C LYS A 150 9.65 -6.67 -0.82
N LEU A 151 8.64 -6.12 -0.13
CA LEU A 151 8.55 -5.97 1.33
C LEU A 151 9.78 -5.29 1.96
N LEU A 152 10.23 -4.20 1.35
CA LEU A 152 11.26 -3.36 1.96
C LEU A 152 10.70 -2.74 3.25
N LYS A 153 11.39 -3.00 4.36
CA LYS A 153 11.09 -2.40 5.65
C LYS A 153 11.72 -1.02 5.73
N GLN A 154 10.95 -0.02 6.12
CA GLN A 154 11.42 1.33 6.38
C GLN A 154 10.85 1.84 7.70
N HIS A 155 11.67 2.49 8.52
CA HIS A 155 11.17 3.13 9.74
C HIS A 155 10.20 4.25 9.40
N ARG A 156 9.14 4.37 10.17
CA ARG A 156 8.08 5.36 9.99
C ARG A 156 8.63 6.79 9.83
N VAL A 157 9.57 7.20 10.66
CA VAL A 157 10.16 8.56 10.65
C VAL A 157 10.83 8.86 9.30
N ASP A 158 11.56 7.90 8.74
CA ASP A 158 12.23 8.06 7.44
C ASP A 158 11.22 8.06 6.30
N PHE A 159 10.23 7.16 6.36
CA PHE A 159 9.15 7.10 5.40
C PHE A 159 8.35 8.41 5.38
N GLU A 160 7.88 8.89 6.53
CA GLU A 160 7.11 10.15 6.62
C GLU A 160 7.92 11.35 6.13
N ARG A 161 9.23 11.41 6.39
CA ARG A 161 10.10 12.46 5.85
C ARG A 161 10.14 12.46 4.33
N GLU A 162 10.34 11.30 3.69
CA GLU A 162 10.37 11.15 2.24
C GLU A 162 9.00 11.37 1.60
N TRP A 163 7.94 10.91 2.24
CA TRP A 163 6.57 11.08 1.82
C TRP A 163 6.14 12.56 1.88
N LYS A 164 6.46 13.24 2.99
CA LYS A 164 6.23 14.68 3.15
C LYS A 164 7.00 15.50 2.10
N ALA A 165 8.22 15.13 1.77
CA ALA A 165 8.99 15.77 0.71
C ALA A 165 8.35 15.63 -0.68
N ALA A 166 7.46 14.65 -0.87
CA ALA A 166 6.62 14.42 -2.05
C ALA A 166 5.17 14.96 -1.88
N GLY A 167 4.93 15.84 -0.90
CA GLY A 167 3.60 16.41 -0.62
C GLY A 167 2.60 15.41 -0.06
N ASN A 168 3.05 14.33 0.55
CA ASN A 168 2.22 13.22 1.05
C ASN A 168 1.29 12.63 -0.03
N TRP A 169 1.69 12.73 -1.30
CA TRP A 169 0.85 12.23 -2.39
C TRP A 169 0.57 10.74 -2.24
N THR A 170 -0.71 10.42 -2.27
CA THR A 170 -1.24 9.07 -2.06
C THR A 170 -2.35 8.78 -3.04
N LEU A 171 -2.32 7.62 -3.65
CA LEU A 171 -3.35 7.13 -4.55
C LEU A 171 -3.95 5.83 -4.03
N LEU A 172 -5.24 5.88 -3.73
CA LEU A 172 -6.07 4.71 -3.53
C LEU A 172 -6.77 4.36 -4.82
N ALA A 173 -6.73 3.09 -5.21
CA ALA A 173 -7.53 2.55 -6.31
C ALA A 173 -8.26 1.30 -5.83
N VAL A 174 -9.58 1.27 -6.04
CA VAL A 174 -10.45 0.14 -5.71
C VAL A 174 -11.30 -0.23 -6.91
N PRO A 175 -11.58 -1.52 -7.17
CA PRO A 175 -12.45 -1.93 -8.25
C PRO A 175 -13.86 -1.30 -8.15
N GLU A 176 -14.46 -1.00 -9.28
CA GLU A 176 -15.87 -0.59 -9.38
C GLU A 176 -16.83 -1.73 -9.09
#